data_723c1f9edb91467f840698a5445b62f8
#
_entry.id   723c1f9edb91467f840698a5445b62f8
#
_cell.length_a   1.000
_cell.length_b   1.000
_cell.length_c   1.000
_cell.angle_alpha   90.00
_cell.angle_beta   90.00
_cell.angle_gamma   90.00
#
_symmetry.space_group_name_H-M   'P 1'
#
loop_
_entity.id
_entity.type
_entity.pdbx_description
1 polymer ?
#
loop_
_entity_poly.entity_id
_entity_poly.type
_entity_poly.pdbx_seq_one_letter_code
_entity_poly.pdbx_strand_id
1 'polypeptide(L)'
;MNTTALPLSRFTVLDLTRVRAGPTAVRQLADWGANVIKIESPAHIDTERGMGGARHGPDFQNLHRNKRSMTLNLKDPEGHAVFMRMVDDADVVVENYRPDVKNRLGINYAALSARNPKIVLGSVSGFGQDGPYVDRPGFDQIAQGMGGLMSITGLPGQGPVRVGVPIADLSAGLYAAIGILIALLQREETGLGQWVGSSLIEAQIAMLDFQAARWLMKGEVPP
;
A
#
# COMPACT_ATOMS: atom_id res chain seq x y z
N MET A 1 18.65 30.34 9.39
CA MET A 1 17.73 29.48 8.61
C MET A 1 17.33 28.34 9.52
N ASN A 2 16.06 28.28 9.88
CA ASN A 2 15.57 27.32 10.86
C ASN A 2 15.80 25.89 10.38
N THR A 3 16.23 25.07 11.32
CA THR A 3 16.39 23.63 11.22
C THR A 3 15.19 23.04 10.52
N THR A 4 15.43 22.56 9.36
CA THR A 4 14.50 22.09 8.37
C THR A 4 13.67 20.93 8.91
N ALA A 5 12.41 21.21 9.24
CA ALA A 5 11.41 20.17 9.33
C ALA A 5 11.43 19.36 8.01
N LEU A 6 11.39 18.05 8.10
CA LEU A 6 11.35 17.21 6.90
C LEU A 6 10.09 17.52 6.07
N PRO A 7 10.11 17.35 4.74
CA PRO A 7 9.06 17.81 3.83
C PRO A 7 7.64 17.38 4.20
N LEU A 8 7.48 16.17 4.78
CA LEU A 8 6.18 15.62 5.13
C LEU A 8 5.83 15.73 6.61
N SER A 9 6.60 16.48 7.41
CA SER A 9 6.41 16.56 8.88
C SER A 9 5.05 17.12 9.32
N ARG A 10 4.35 17.82 8.42
CA ARG A 10 3.01 18.36 8.67
C ARG A 10 1.90 17.32 8.54
N PHE A 11 2.17 16.14 7.97
CA PHE A 11 1.16 15.13 7.68
C PHE A 11 1.14 14.02 8.72
N THR A 12 -0.08 13.64 9.13
CA THR A 12 -0.34 12.49 9.99
C THR A 12 -0.93 11.35 9.16
N VAL A 13 -0.28 10.17 9.25
CA VAL A 13 -0.63 8.97 8.49
C VAL A 13 -1.02 7.84 9.45
N LEU A 14 -2.20 7.27 9.26
CA LEU A 14 -2.65 6.07 9.96
C LEU A 14 -2.31 4.84 9.08
N ASP A 15 -1.42 4.00 9.58
CA ASP A 15 -0.88 2.85 8.86
C ASP A 15 -1.57 1.56 9.33
N LEU A 16 -2.50 1.03 8.52
CA LEU A 16 -3.17 -0.25 8.73
C LEU A 16 -2.51 -1.38 7.93
N THR A 17 -1.37 -1.11 7.28
CA THR A 17 -0.77 -2.02 6.31
C THR A 17 0.00 -3.16 6.94
N ARG A 18 0.11 -4.28 6.21
CA ARG A 18 0.82 -5.48 6.62
C ARG A 18 1.68 -6.03 5.49
N VAL A 19 2.56 -6.92 5.81
CA VAL A 19 3.44 -7.69 4.93
C VAL A 19 4.43 -6.80 4.18
N ARG A 20 4.16 -6.33 2.94
CA ARG A 20 5.22 -5.68 2.18
C ARG A 20 4.78 -4.45 1.36
N ALA A 21 3.85 -4.58 0.41
CA ALA A 21 3.50 -3.49 -0.52
C ALA A 21 2.99 -2.23 0.20
N GLY A 22 1.99 -2.38 1.06
CA GLY A 22 1.47 -1.28 1.86
C GLY A 22 2.51 -0.66 2.80
N PRO A 23 3.23 -1.46 3.62
CA PRO A 23 4.32 -0.95 4.45
C PRO A 23 5.41 -0.21 3.66
N THR A 24 5.71 -0.63 2.42
CA THR A 24 6.65 0.05 1.52
C THR A 24 6.15 1.45 1.18
N ALA A 25 4.87 1.62 0.85
CA ALA A 25 4.28 2.93 0.59
C ALA A 25 4.41 3.86 1.81
N VAL A 26 3.95 3.38 2.97
CA VAL A 26 3.95 4.17 4.21
C VAL A 26 5.36 4.49 4.69
N ARG A 27 6.32 3.58 4.49
CA ARG A 27 7.72 3.82 4.80
C ARG A 27 8.28 5.01 4.03
N GLN A 28 7.92 5.18 2.74
CA GLN A 28 8.33 6.36 1.99
C GLN A 28 7.86 7.65 2.67
N LEU A 29 6.61 7.70 3.10
CA LEU A 29 6.08 8.86 3.81
C LEU A 29 6.79 9.09 5.16
N ALA A 30 7.05 8.02 5.91
CA ALA A 30 7.75 8.08 7.19
C ALA A 30 9.21 8.55 7.05
N ASP A 31 9.94 8.05 6.04
CA ASP A 31 11.33 8.42 5.79
C ASP A 31 11.49 9.91 5.43
N TRP A 32 10.44 10.52 4.86
CA TRP A 32 10.38 11.97 4.57
C TRP A 32 9.68 12.79 5.66
N GLY A 33 9.47 12.21 6.83
CA GLY A 33 9.11 12.92 8.05
C GLY A 33 7.64 12.92 8.42
N ALA A 34 6.77 12.26 7.68
CA ALA A 34 5.37 12.15 8.09
C ALA A 34 5.23 11.50 9.48
N ASN A 35 4.31 12.03 10.28
CA ASN A 35 3.95 11.46 11.57
C ASN A 35 3.12 10.19 11.37
N VAL A 36 3.80 9.03 11.26
CA VAL A 36 3.14 7.75 10.99
C VAL A 36 2.79 7.03 12.27
N ILE A 37 1.53 6.63 12.41
CA ILE A 37 1.03 5.79 13.49
C ILE A 37 0.59 4.46 12.88
N LYS A 38 1.42 3.42 13.11
CA LYS A 38 1.09 2.05 12.73
C LYS A 38 0.08 1.48 13.73
N ILE A 39 -1.05 1.03 13.21
CA ILE A 39 -2.11 0.40 14.00
C ILE A 39 -2.04 -1.10 13.80
N GLU A 40 -1.82 -1.83 14.88
CA GLU A 40 -1.64 -3.28 14.91
C GLU A 40 -2.77 -3.95 15.68
N SER A 41 -3.19 -5.12 15.24
CA SER A 41 -4.15 -5.92 16.00
C SER A 41 -3.51 -6.39 17.32
N PRO A 42 -4.28 -6.49 18.42
CA PRO A 42 -3.81 -7.15 19.63
C PRO A 42 -3.29 -8.56 19.35
N ALA A 43 -2.18 -8.92 20.00
CA ALA A 43 -1.49 -10.19 19.71
C ALA A 43 -2.35 -11.45 19.89
N HIS A 44 -3.36 -11.41 20.76
CA HIS A 44 -4.26 -12.53 21.03
C HIS A 44 -5.33 -12.75 19.96
N ILE A 45 -5.55 -11.76 19.08
CA ILE A 45 -6.49 -11.84 17.96
C ILE A 45 -5.81 -11.71 16.59
N ASP A 46 -4.48 -11.54 16.55
CA ASP A 46 -3.74 -11.41 15.31
C ASP A 46 -3.49 -12.79 14.69
N THR A 47 -4.33 -13.16 13.73
CA THR A 47 -4.23 -14.43 12.99
C THR A 47 -3.10 -14.46 11.97
N GLU A 48 -2.51 -13.31 11.65
CA GLU A 48 -1.43 -13.16 10.66
C GLU A 48 -0.09 -12.84 11.33
N ARG A 49 0.02 -13.11 12.62
CA ARG A 49 1.22 -12.86 13.40
C ARG A 49 2.43 -13.56 12.78
N GLY A 50 3.44 -12.76 12.47
CA GLY A 50 4.69 -13.26 11.88
C GLY A 50 4.78 -13.24 10.36
N MET A 51 3.70 -12.96 9.61
CA MET A 51 3.77 -12.83 8.14
C MET A 51 4.70 -11.69 7.69
N GLY A 52 4.85 -10.64 8.49
CA GLY A 52 5.79 -9.53 8.24
C GLY A 52 7.19 -9.74 8.83
N GLY A 53 7.51 -10.96 9.28
CA GLY A 53 8.74 -11.27 10.00
C GLY A 53 8.66 -11.02 11.50
N ALA A 54 9.70 -11.44 12.22
CA ALA A 54 9.82 -11.17 13.66
C ALA A 54 9.92 -9.66 13.93
N ARG A 55 9.25 -9.15 14.98
CA ARG A 55 9.20 -7.71 15.31
C ARG A 55 10.59 -7.04 15.43
N HIS A 56 11.58 -7.77 15.86
CA HIS A 56 12.97 -7.30 15.96
C HIS A 56 13.85 -7.82 14.82
N GLY A 57 13.25 -8.48 13.82
CA GLY A 57 13.96 -9.01 12.67
C GLY A 57 14.19 -7.94 11.58
N PRO A 58 15.10 -8.21 10.63
CA PRO A 58 15.50 -7.23 9.62
C PRO A 58 14.34 -6.81 8.72
N ASP A 59 13.44 -7.71 8.35
CA ASP A 59 12.30 -7.41 7.49
C ASP A 59 11.33 -6.42 8.14
N PHE A 60 10.94 -6.68 9.40
CA PHE A 60 10.07 -5.79 10.14
C PHE A 60 10.70 -4.42 10.34
N GLN A 61 11.96 -4.37 10.77
CA GLN A 61 12.68 -3.11 10.99
C GLN A 61 12.85 -2.31 9.70
N ASN A 62 13.13 -2.96 8.59
CA ASN A 62 13.21 -2.30 7.28
C ASN A 62 11.89 -1.65 6.87
N LEU A 63 10.76 -2.33 7.07
CA LEU A 63 9.44 -1.87 6.61
C LEU A 63 8.79 -0.86 7.55
N HIS A 64 9.14 -0.88 8.84
CA HIS A 64 8.43 -0.13 9.86
C HIS A 64 9.28 0.91 10.59
N ARG A 65 10.49 1.19 10.09
CA ARG A 65 11.32 2.28 10.61
C ARG A 65 10.59 3.62 10.54
N ASN A 66 10.92 4.52 11.46
CA ASN A 66 10.36 5.87 11.55
C ASN A 66 8.83 5.91 11.80
N LYS A 67 8.22 4.79 12.21
CA LYS A 67 6.80 4.71 12.54
C LYS A 67 6.62 4.57 14.06
N ARG A 68 5.66 5.28 14.62
CA ARG A 68 5.11 4.98 15.94
C ARG A 68 4.15 3.81 15.84
N SER A 69 3.89 3.12 16.92
CA SER A 69 2.99 1.96 16.94
C SER A 69 1.96 2.11 18.05
N MET A 70 0.73 1.69 17.75
CA MET A 70 -0.30 1.44 18.75
C MET A 70 -1.05 0.16 18.42
N THR A 71 -1.60 -0.46 19.45
CA THR A 71 -2.42 -1.67 19.32
C THR A 71 -3.89 -1.30 19.46
N LEU A 72 -4.71 -1.71 18.48
CA LEU A 72 -6.14 -1.41 18.45
C LEU A 72 -6.92 -2.53 17.75
N ASN A 73 -8.02 -2.97 18.38
CA ASN A 73 -8.94 -3.93 17.76
C ASN A 73 -10.03 -3.20 16.97
N LEU A 74 -9.86 -3.12 15.65
CA LEU A 74 -10.84 -2.46 14.77
C LEU A 74 -12.18 -3.23 14.64
N LYS A 75 -12.25 -4.47 15.11
CA LYS A 75 -13.51 -5.25 15.15
C LYS A 75 -14.33 -4.98 16.39
N ASP A 76 -13.72 -4.39 17.40
CA ASP A 76 -14.39 -3.95 18.61
C ASP A 76 -14.98 -2.55 18.40
N PRO A 77 -16.26 -2.31 18.79
CA PRO A 77 -16.91 -1.00 18.60
C PRO A 77 -16.16 0.16 19.27
N GLU A 78 -15.60 -0.04 20.46
CA GLU A 78 -14.82 0.99 21.14
C GLU A 78 -13.49 1.24 20.44
N GLY A 79 -12.81 0.16 19.98
CA GLY A 79 -11.61 0.25 19.20
C GLY A 79 -11.85 0.98 17.86
N HIS A 80 -12.93 0.65 17.17
CA HIS A 80 -13.33 1.34 15.94
C HIS A 80 -13.63 2.83 16.22
N ALA A 81 -14.34 3.15 17.30
CA ALA A 81 -14.64 4.54 17.68
C ALA A 81 -13.35 5.35 17.97
N VAL A 82 -12.34 4.72 18.60
CA VAL A 82 -11.01 5.35 18.78
C VAL A 82 -10.36 5.64 17.43
N PHE A 83 -10.36 4.67 16.51
CA PHE A 83 -9.81 4.85 15.16
C PHE A 83 -10.50 5.99 14.41
N MET A 84 -11.82 6.05 14.44
CA MET A 84 -12.58 7.11 13.76
C MET A 84 -12.31 8.50 14.35
N ARG A 85 -12.04 8.62 15.66
CA ARG A 85 -11.55 9.89 16.25
C ARG A 85 -10.16 10.27 15.76
N MET A 86 -9.28 9.28 15.54
CA MET A 86 -7.96 9.57 14.95
C MET A 86 -8.06 10.02 13.49
N VAL A 87 -9.07 9.56 12.75
CA VAL A 87 -9.35 9.99 11.37
C VAL A 87 -9.71 11.48 11.30
N ASP A 88 -10.31 12.06 12.35
CA ASP A 88 -10.66 13.50 12.39
C ASP A 88 -9.44 14.40 12.15
N ASP A 89 -8.27 14.01 12.68
CA ASP A 89 -7.03 14.78 12.61
C ASP A 89 -5.98 14.19 11.67
N ALA A 90 -6.30 13.09 10.99
CA ALA A 90 -5.39 12.43 10.07
C ALA A 90 -5.48 13.02 8.65
N ASP A 91 -4.35 13.00 7.95
CA ASP A 91 -4.26 13.38 6.54
C ASP A 91 -4.44 12.18 5.62
N VAL A 92 -3.91 11.03 6.02
CA VAL A 92 -3.85 9.83 5.19
C VAL A 92 -4.18 8.60 6.03
N VAL A 93 -4.97 7.70 5.46
CA VAL A 93 -5.11 6.31 5.91
C VAL A 93 -4.54 5.41 4.82
N VAL A 94 -3.70 4.45 5.17
CA VAL A 94 -3.20 3.45 4.20
C VAL A 94 -3.55 2.06 4.68
N GLU A 95 -4.14 1.26 3.80
CA GLU A 95 -4.50 -0.14 4.06
C GLU A 95 -4.09 -1.04 2.89
N ASN A 96 -3.90 -2.32 3.17
CA ASN A 96 -3.70 -3.33 2.13
C ASN A 96 -4.48 -4.62 2.45
N TYR A 97 -5.68 -4.45 2.93
CA TYR A 97 -6.63 -5.53 3.14
C TYR A 97 -7.20 -6.02 1.79
N ARG A 98 -7.85 -7.18 1.82
CA ARG A 98 -8.74 -7.55 0.72
C ARG A 98 -9.87 -6.52 0.61
N PRO A 99 -10.36 -6.22 -0.61
CA PRO A 99 -11.34 -5.16 -0.80
C PRO A 99 -12.60 -5.24 0.08
N ASP A 100 -13.09 -6.46 0.39
CA ASP A 100 -14.25 -6.69 1.27
C ASP A 100 -14.00 -6.32 2.73
N VAL A 101 -12.75 -6.47 3.21
CA VAL A 101 -12.40 -6.30 4.62
C VAL A 101 -12.61 -4.86 5.10
N LYS A 102 -12.21 -3.86 4.31
CA LYS A 102 -12.41 -2.45 4.70
C LYS A 102 -13.89 -2.08 4.79
N ASN A 103 -14.74 -2.69 3.94
CA ASN A 103 -16.19 -2.50 4.01
C ASN A 103 -16.76 -3.09 5.31
N ARG A 104 -16.36 -4.31 5.67
CA ARG A 104 -16.79 -4.96 6.92
C ARG A 104 -16.29 -4.25 8.18
N LEU A 105 -15.14 -3.60 8.09
CA LEU A 105 -14.58 -2.82 9.19
C LEU A 105 -15.12 -1.39 9.25
N GLY A 106 -15.95 -0.93 8.29
CA GLY A 106 -16.44 0.43 8.25
C GLY A 106 -15.36 1.50 8.04
N ILE A 107 -14.28 1.14 7.34
CA ILE A 107 -13.12 2.00 7.07
C ILE A 107 -12.89 2.20 5.57
N ASN A 108 -13.91 2.01 4.76
CA ASN A 108 -13.88 2.33 3.33
C ASN A 108 -13.87 3.85 3.11
N TYR A 109 -13.58 4.28 1.89
CA TYR A 109 -13.45 5.71 1.58
C TYR A 109 -14.72 6.51 1.90
N ALA A 110 -15.91 5.95 1.64
CA ALA A 110 -17.16 6.62 1.93
C ALA A 110 -17.34 6.91 3.44
N ALA A 111 -17.02 5.94 4.29
CA ALA A 111 -17.09 6.12 5.74
C ALA A 111 -16.03 7.12 6.26
N LEU A 112 -14.80 7.03 5.73
CA LEU A 112 -13.71 7.92 6.15
C LEU A 112 -13.94 9.36 5.67
N SER A 113 -14.35 9.56 4.42
CA SER A 113 -14.61 10.89 3.84
C SER A 113 -15.84 11.57 4.42
N ALA A 114 -16.86 10.81 4.83
CA ALA A 114 -17.99 11.34 5.58
C ALA A 114 -17.58 11.90 6.95
N ARG A 115 -16.52 11.33 7.56
CA ARG A 115 -15.96 11.77 8.83
C ARG A 115 -14.98 12.92 8.66
N ASN A 116 -14.07 12.79 7.71
CA ASN A 116 -13.08 13.80 7.37
C ASN A 116 -13.01 13.96 5.85
N PRO A 117 -13.67 14.98 5.26
CA PRO A 117 -13.68 15.19 3.81
C PRO A 117 -12.31 15.42 3.18
N LYS A 118 -11.29 15.74 3.99
CA LYS A 118 -9.92 15.97 3.56
C LYS A 118 -9.06 14.71 3.55
N ILE A 119 -9.60 13.56 4.03
CA ILE A 119 -8.82 12.35 4.18
C ILE A 119 -8.41 11.77 2.83
N VAL A 120 -7.16 11.36 2.71
CA VAL A 120 -6.68 10.56 1.58
C VAL A 120 -6.65 9.10 2.02
N LEU A 121 -7.34 8.21 1.31
CA LEU A 121 -7.26 6.78 1.53
C LEU A 121 -6.36 6.14 0.47
N GLY A 122 -5.25 5.55 0.88
CA GLY A 122 -4.38 4.72 0.03
C GLY A 122 -4.72 3.23 0.20
N SER A 123 -5.17 2.58 -0.87
CA SER A 123 -5.47 1.14 -0.88
C SER A 123 -4.51 0.38 -1.80
N VAL A 124 -3.84 -0.65 -1.27
CA VAL A 124 -2.98 -1.54 -2.07
C VAL A 124 -3.54 -2.95 -2.03
N SER A 125 -3.74 -3.56 -3.19
CA SER A 125 -4.28 -4.94 -3.29
C SER A 125 -3.56 -5.75 -4.36
N GLY A 126 -3.88 -7.04 -4.48
CA GLY A 126 -3.28 -7.90 -5.50
C GLY A 126 -3.69 -7.52 -6.92
N PHE A 127 -5.00 -7.29 -7.11
CA PHE A 127 -5.61 -7.15 -8.44
C PHE A 127 -6.49 -5.90 -8.62
N GLY A 128 -6.37 -4.92 -7.74
CA GLY A 128 -7.18 -3.71 -7.78
C GLY A 128 -8.39 -3.77 -6.84
N GLN A 129 -9.21 -2.73 -6.90
CA GLN A 129 -10.38 -2.55 -6.04
C GLN A 129 -11.69 -2.93 -6.77
N ASP A 130 -11.60 -3.25 -8.04
CA ASP A 130 -12.65 -3.68 -8.94
C ASP A 130 -12.11 -4.73 -9.94
N GLY A 131 -12.93 -5.11 -10.93
CA GLY A 131 -12.53 -6.05 -11.97
C GLY A 131 -12.71 -7.53 -11.61
N PRO A 132 -12.41 -8.45 -12.57
CA PRO A 132 -12.76 -9.87 -12.46
C PRO A 132 -11.95 -10.63 -11.40
N TYR A 133 -10.85 -10.08 -10.92
CA TYR A 133 -9.97 -10.74 -9.93
C TYR A 133 -9.97 -10.04 -8.57
N VAL A 134 -10.89 -9.12 -8.32
CA VAL A 134 -10.98 -8.33 -7.08
C VAL A 134 -10.95 -9.18 -5.80
N ASP A 135 -11.60 -10.34 -5.83
CA ASP A 135 -11.69 -11.24 -4.68
C ASP A 135 -10.51 -12.22 -4.55
N ARG A 136 -9.58 -12.22 -5.51
CA ARG A 136 -8.43 -13.12 -5.47
C ARG A 136 -7.33 -12.60 -4.54
N PRO A 137 -6.69 -13.49 -3.75
CA PRO A 137 -5.50 -13.12 -3.00
C PRO A 137 -4.34 -12.84 -3.96
N GLY A 138 -3.68 -11.70 -3.78
CA GLY A 138 -2.50 -11.34 -4.55
C GLY A 138 -1.23 -11.49 -3.72
N PHE A 139 -0.20 -12.09 -4.33
CA PHE A 139 1.15 -12.17 -3.79
C PHE A 139 2.14 -11.74 -4.86
N ASP A 140 3.27 -11.21 -4.44
CA ASP A 140 4.33 -10.71 -5.33
C ASP A 140 4.65 -11.69 -6.47
N GLN A 141 4.92 -12.95 -6.14
CA GLN A 141 5.30 -13.95 -7.13
C GLN A 141 4.18 -14.26 -8.13
N ILE A 142 2.92 -14.22 -7.68
CA ILE A 142 1.76 -14.39 -8.58
C ILE A 142 1.68 -13.21 -9.55
N ALA A 143 1.86 -11.99 -9.06
CA ALA A 143 1.86 -10.80 -9.91
C ALA A 143 3.04 -10.78 -10.90
N GLN A 144 4.24 -11.20 -10.49
CA GLN A 144 5.38 -11.35 -11.39
C GLN A 144 5.11 -12.36 -12.53
N GLY A 145 4.46 -13.49 -12.21
CA GLY A 145 4.11 -14.51 -13.21
C GLY A 145 3.01 -14.02 -14.16
N MET A 146 1.89 -13.57 -13.59
CA MET A 146 0.72 -13.14 -14.38
C MET A 146 0.98 -11.85 -15.15
N GLY A 147 1.78 -10.94 -14.61
CA GLY A 147 2.16 -9.67 -15.24
C GLY A 147 3.25 -9.81 -16.31
N GLY A 148 3.79 -11.00 -16.53
CA GLY A 148 4.74 -11.26 -17.62
C GLY A 148 6.21 -11.03 -17.29
N LEU A 149 6.57 -10.50 -16.11
CA LEU A 149 7.96 -10.23 -15.77
C LEU A 149 8.82 -11.50 -15.77
N MET A 150 8.26 -12.61 -15.28
CA MET A 150 9.00 -13.87 -15.23
C MET A 150 9.37 -14.40 -16.63
N SER A 151 8.54 -14.14 -17.64
CA SER A 151 8.78 -14.61 -19.01
C SER A 151 9.93 -13.88 -19.69
N ILE A 152 10.26 -12.67 -19.26
CA ILE A 152 11.34 -11.84 -19.80
C ILE A 152 12.58 -11.79 -18.88
N THR A 153 12.59 -12.62 -17.82
CA THR A 153 13.68 -12.68 -16.84
C THR A 153 14.38 -14.03 -16.92
N GLY A 154 15.71 -14.01 -16.95
CA GLY A 154 16.54 -15.22 -17.01
C GLY A 154 17.29 -15.35 -18.32
N LEU A 155 17.78 -16.56 -18.61
CA LEU A 155 18.50 -16.87 -19.85
C LEU A 155 17.57 -17.53 -20.87
N PRO A 156 17.77 -17.28 -22.16
CA PRO A 156 16.95 -17.90 -23.21
C PRO A 156 16.90 -19.43 -23.08
N GLY A 157 15.69 -19.99 -23.20
CA GLY A 157 15.47 -21.44 -23.13
C GLY A 157 15.44 -22.06 -21.73
N GLN A 158 15.63 -21.28 -20.66
CA GLN A 158 15.57 -21.79 -19.29
C GLN A 158 14.19 -21.69 -18.62
N GLY A 159 13.22 -21.12 -19.32
CA GLY A 159 11.87 -20.88 -18.82
C GLY A 159 11.75 -19.66 -17.92
N PRO A 160 10.52 -19.36 -17.42
CA PRO A 160 10.26 -18.17 -16.62
C PRO A 160 10.99 -18.19 -15.27
N VAL A 161 11.63 -17.09 -14.91
CA VAL A 161 12.38 -16.94 -13.66
C VAL A 161 11.87 -15.72 -12.90
N ARG A 162 11.61 -15.88 -11.58
CA ARG A 162 11.24 -14.75 -10.75
C ARG A 162 12.43 -13.80 -10.49
N VAL A 163 12.16 -12.53 -10.36
CA VAL A 163 13.14 -11.56 -9.85
C VAL A 163 13.41 -11.84 -8.37
N GLY A 164 14.64 -11.74 -7.92
CA GLY A 164 15.07 -12.09 -6.56
C GLY A 164 14.46 -11.21 -5.45
N VAL A 165 14.08 -9.95 -5.78
CA VAL A 165 13.37 -9.05 -4.86
C VAL A 165 11.86 -9.10 -5.11
N PRO A 166 11.01 -8.74 -4.14
CA PRO A 166 9.54 -8.71 -4.31
C PRO A 166 9.14 -7.46 -5.11
N ILE A 167 9.46 -7.46 -6.40
CA ILE A 167 9.37 -6.26 -7.24
C ILE A 167 7.94 -5.77 -7.46
N ALA A 168 6.96 -6.67 -7.52
CA ALA A 168 5.55 -6.29 -7.64
C ALA A 168 5.04 -5.58 -6.38
N ASP A 169 5.40 -6.09 -5.18
CA ASP A 169 5.11 -5.42 -3.92
C ASP A 169 5.79 -4.05 -3.83
N LEU A 170 7.07 -3.98 -4.19
CA LEU A 170 7.85 -2.74 -4.09
C LEU A 170 7.31 -1.68 -5.05
N SER A 171 7.05 -2.03 -6.30
CA SER A 171 6.51 -1.10 -7.30
C SER A 171 5.09 -0.63 -6.93
N ALA A 172 4.20 -1.55 -6.53
CA ALA A 172 2.86 -1.18 -6.08
C ALA A 172 2.90 -0.22 -4.89
N GLY A 173 3.79 -0.46 -3.92
CA GLY A 173 4.01 0.43 -2.79
C GLY A 173 4.53 1.81 -3.21
N LEU A 174 5.47 1.88 -4.15
CA LEU A 174 5.99 3.16 -4.67
C LEU A 174 4.93 3.93 -5.45
N TYR A 175 4.15 3.27 -6.33
CA TYR A 175 3.05 3.93 -7.04
C TYR A 175 1.96 4.42 -6.07
N ALA A 176 1.64 3.65 -5.03
CA ALA A 176 0.72 4.11 -3.99
C ALA A 176 1.24 5.36 -3.27
N ALA A 177 2.52 5.39 -2.90
CA ALA A 177 3.13 6.57 -2.26
C ALA A 177 3.08 7.80 -3.17
N ILE A 178 3.41 7.65 -4.46
CA ILE A 178 3.31 8.73 -5.46
C ILE A 178 1.86 9.21 -5.59
N GLY A 179 0.89 8.29 -5.71
CA GLY A 179 -0.53 8.62 -5.82
C GLY A 179 -1.05 9.37 -4.58
N ILE A 180 -0.64 8.95 -3.37
CA ILE A 180 -0.96 9.64 -2.12
C ILE A 180 -0.39 11.07 -2.11
N LEU A 181 0.86 11.25 -2.54
CA LEU A 181 1.48 12.59 -2.62
C LEU A 181 0.76 13.49 -3.63
N ILE A 182 0.37 12.96 -4.79
CA ILE A 182 -0.44 13.69 -5.79
C ILE A 182 -1.79 14.09 -5.20
N ALA A 183 -2.47 13.18 -4.49
CA ALA A 183 -3.74 13.46 -3.83
C ALA A 183 -3.61 14.54 -2.74
N LEU A 184 -2.52 14.52 -1.97
CA LEU A 184 -2.21 15.56 -0.99
C LEU A 184 -1.95 16.93 -1.65
N LEU A 185 -1.25 16.97 -2.79
CA LEU A 185 -1.04 18.20 -3.56
C LEU A 185 -2.36 18.75 -4.11
N GLN A 186 -3.19 17.89 -4.72
CA GLN A 186 -4.49 18.32 -5.25
C GLN A 186 -5.42 18.80 -4.13
N ARG A 187 -5.34 18.21 -2.95
CA ARG A 187 -6.09 18.64 -1.76
C ARG A 187 -5.81 20.09 -1.35
N GLU A 188 -4.59 20.59 -1.55
CA GLU A 188 -4.25 21.99 -1.24
C GLU A 188 -5.10 22.98 -2.08
N GLU A 189 -5.50 22.58 -3.28
CA GLU A 189 -6.33 23.40 -4.17
C GLU A 189 -7.83 23.16 -3.94
N THR A 190 -8.23 21.89 -3.79
CA THR A 190 -9.64 21.50 -3.75
C THR A 190 -10.24 21.50 -2.34
N GLY A 191 -9.40 21.41 -1.33
CA GLY A 191 -9.82 21.17 0.06
C GLY A 191 -10.36 19.77 0.34
N LEU A 192 -10.35 18.86 -0.65
CA LEU A 192 -10.93 17.51 -0.55
C LEU A 192 -9.86 16.42 -0.69
N GLY A 193 -10.01 15.36 0.09
CA GLY A 193 -9.22 14.15 -0.05
C GLY A 193 -9.69 13.28 -1.20
N GLN A 194 -8.98 12.15 -1.42
CA GLN A 194 -9.25 11.21 -2.50
C GLN A 194 -8.99 9.78 -2.08
N TRP A 195 -9.61 8.85 -2.80
CA TRP A 195 -9.24 7.45 -2.74
C TRP A 195 -8.22 7.13 -3.83
N VAL A 196 -7.05 6.64 -3.40
CA VAL A 196 -5.93 6.24 -4.26
C VAL A 196 -5.83 4.73 -4.24
N GLY A 197 -6.00 4.09 -5.38
CA GLY A 197 -5.80 2.66 -5.58
C GLY A 197 -4.44 2.35 -6.21
N SER A 198 -3.83 1.25 -5.80
CA SER A 198 -2.69 0.62 -6.47
C SER A 198 -2.81 -0.89 -6.36
N SER A 199 -2.41 -1.64 -7.39
CA SER A 199 -2.38 -3.09 -7.31
C SER A 199 -1.04 -3.66 -7.73
N LEU A 200 -0.75 -4.88 -7.24
CA LEU A 200 0.48 -5.58 -7.61
C LEU A 200 0.54 -5.86 -9.11
N ILE A 201 -0.60 -6.28 -9.70
CA ILE A 201 -0.64 -6.62 -11.12
C ILE A 201 -0.50 -5.39 -12.02
N GLU A 202 -1.19 -4.29 -11.72
CA GLU A 202 -1.10 -3.04 -12.49
C GLU A 202 0.30 -2.44 -12.42
N ALA A 203 0.87 -2.39 -11.21
CA ALA A 203 2.24 -1.94 -11.00
C ALA A 203 3.24 -2.82 -11.75
N GLN A 204 3.02 -4.14 -11.76
CA GLN A 204 3.88 -5.06 -12.49
C GLN A 204 3.79 -4.86 -14.01
N ILE A 205 2.59 -4.65 -14.55
CA ILE A 205 2.40 -4.34 -15.98
C ILE A 205 3.07 -3.01 -16.33
N ALA A 206 2.92 -1.99 -15.49
CA ALA A 206 3.60 -0.70 -15.69
C ALA A 206 5.13 -0.84 -15.72
N MET A 207 5.69 -1.75 -14.91
CA MET A 207 7.14 -2.04 -14.88
C MET A 207 7.66 -2.81 -16.08
N LEU A 208 6.79 -3.37 -16.94
CA LEU A 208 7.22 -3.96 -18.20
C LEU A 208 7.67 -2.90 -19.22
N ASP A 209 7.26 -1.65 -19.07
CA ASP A 209 7.67 -0.51 -19.87
C ASP A 209 7.61 -0.80 -21.38
N PHE A 210 8.75 -0.72 -22.09
CA PHE A 210 8.82 -0.94 -23.53
C PHE A 210 8.44 -2.37 -23.97
N GLN A 211 8.52 -3.36 -23.13
CA GLN A 211 8.08 -4.72 -23.45
C GLN A 211 6.56 -4.80 -23.59
N ALA A 212 5.83 -4.14 -22.69
CA ALA A 212 4.38 -4.00 -22.83
C ALA A 212 4.01 -3.21 -24.09
N ALA A 213 4.75 -2.13 -24.40
CA ALA A 213 4.53 -1.33 -25.61
C ALA A 213 4.74 -2.16 -26.90
N ARG A 214 5.77 -3.01 -26.95
CA ARG A 214 5.99 -3.91 -28.10
C ARG A 214 4.82 -4.85 -28.32
N TRP A 215 4.34 -5.48 -27.27
CA TRP A 215 3.19 -6.37 -27.35
C TRP A 215 1.94 -5.62 -27.84
N LEU A 216 1.63 -4.48 -27.25
CA LEU A 216 0.44 -3.70 -27.62
C LEU A 216 0.48 -3.16 -29.06
N MET A 217 1.66 -2.81 -29.56
CA MET A 217 1.80 -2.22 -30.90
C MET A 217 2.04 -3.26 -32.00
N LYS A 218 2.71 -4.37 -31.71
CA LYS A 218 3.18 -5.31 -32.73
C LYS A 218 2.77 -6.76 -32.48
N GLY A 219 2.25 -7.09 -31.30
CA GLY A 219 1.99 -8.47 -30.89
C GLY A 219 3.27 -9.32 -30.68
N GLU A 220 4.44 -8.66 -30.56
CA GLU A 220 5.72 -9.33 -30.37
C GLU A 220 5.94 -9.69 -28.91
N VAL A 221 6.10 -10.99 -28.63
CA VAL A 221 6.55 -11.47 -27.32
C VAL A 221 8.08 -11.45 -27.31
N PRO A 222 8.72 -10.83 -26.31
CA PRO A 222 10.17 -10.87 -26.18
C PRO A 222 10.68 -12.31 -26.02
N PRO A 223 11.83 -12.65 -26.60
CA PRO A 223 12.45 -13.96 -26.48
C PRO A 223 12.91 -14.27 -25.06
#